data_16c4d2f7105fbb92918b9b7b19ad3520
#
_entry.id   16c4d2f7105fbb92918b9b7b19ad3520
#
_cell.length_a   1.000
_cell.length_b   1.000
_cell.length_c   1.000
_cell.angle_alpha   90.00
_cell.angle_beta   90.00
_cell.angle_gamma   90.00
#
_symmetry.space_group_name_H-M   'P 1'
#
loop_
_entity.id
_entity.type
_entity.pdbx_description
1 polymer ?
#
loop_
_entity_poly.entity_id
_entity_poly.type
_entity_poly.pdbx_seq_one_letter_code
_entity_poly.pdbx_strand_id
1 'polypeptide(L)'
;RSVQEAQERCAELRVMIPHATYASYAAVDYLEKVSSIEQLHIHIREGGSMEALDHVLRQGYHLALLRYAVEDDEHYTHYCARRGLKMEPIMDFEYSLLTNRDGPLARKEIRDLSELDKYMEILHDDFQLPGEDGGDGIRWHVNDRRRVHVSERCSQFSILQRMPTAYMWASPMPKRALEQYHLVLRKCPAQRQRMKDVLVYPDRGTLRPEEQTFVQLLHKQAALTVK
;
A
#
# COMPACT_ATOMS: atom_id res chain seq x y z
N ARG A 1 -15.19 43.86 22.50
CA ARG A 1 -15.34 43.08 21.25
C ARG A 1 -14.30 41.98 21.32
N SER A 2 -14.79 40.80 21.42
CA SER A 2 -14.14 39.52 21.65
C SER A 2 -12.92 39.31 20.74
N VAL A 3 -11.75 39.29 21.34
CA VAL A 3 -10.62 38.51 20.84
C VAL A 3 -11.01 37.06 21.08
N GLN A 4 -11.87 36.55 20.22
CA GLN A 4 -12.19 35.13 20.17
C GLN A 4 -11.06 34.46 19.41
N GLU A 5 -10.09 33.94 20.18
CA GLU A 5 -9.37 32.71 19.98
C GLU A 5 -9.27 32.29 18.50
N ALA A 6 -8.24 32.80 17.84
CA ALA A 6 -7.59 32.04 16.80
C ALA A 6 -6.99 30.80 17.52
N GLN A 7 -7.81 29.78 17.71
CA GLN A 7 -7.34 28.46 18.09
C GLN A 7 -6.33 28.07 17.02
N GLU A 8 -5.05 28.10 17.36
CA GLU A 8 -3.98 27.67 16.49
C GLU A 8 -4.39 26.30 15.94
N ARG A 9 -4.79 26.26 14.67
CA ARG A 9 -5.24 25.01 14.05
C ARG A 9 -3.99 24.16 13.85
N CYS A 10 -3.87 23.13 14.64
CA CYS A 10 -2.85 22.11 14.50
C CYS A 10 -3.47 20.86 13.87
N ALA A 11 -2.89 20.33 12.79
CA ALA A 11 -3.22 19.03 12.27
C ALA A 11 -2.12 18.04 12.63
N GLU A 12 -2.52 16.98 13.35
CA GLU A 12 -1.64 15.88 13.70
C GLU A 12 -2.17 14.57 13.15
N LEU A 13 -1.35 13.87 12.36
CA LEU A 13 -1.67 12.54 11.84
C LEU A 13 -0.41 11.69 11.81
N ARG A 14 -0.52 10.47 12.34
CA ARG A 14 0.52 9.44 12.23
C ARG A 14 -0.12 8.19 11.64
N VAL A 15 0.29 7.81 10.43
CA VAL A 15 -0.29 6.68 9.72
C VAL A 15 0.78 5.76 9.16
N MET A 16 0.57 4.45 9.31
CA MET A 16 1.31 3.40 8.62
C MET A 16 0.52 2.94 7.39
N ILE A 17 1.19 2.81 6.27
CA ILE A 17 0.60 2.30 5.03
C ILE A 17 1.46 1.18 4.44
N PRO A 18 0.89 0.19 3.73
CA PRO A 18 1.66 -0.79 2.99
C PRO A 18 2.25 -0.16 1.72
N HIS A 19 3.07 -0.91 1.00
CA HIS A 19 3.54 -0.52 -0.33
C HIS A 19 2.38 -0.45 -1.34
N ALA A 20 1.55 0.57 -1.20
CA ALA A 20 0.32 0.78 -1.97
C ALA A 20 0.27 2.20 -2.54
N THR A 21 0.38 2.31 -3.87
CA THR A 21 0.40 3.63 -4.54
C THR A 21 -0.86 4.44 -4.25
N TYR A 22 -2.05 3.83 -4.17
CA TYR A 22 -3.28 4.56 -3.85
C TYR A 22 -3.27 5.15 -2.44
N ALA A 23 -2.66 4.46 -1.47
CA ALA A 23 -2.55 4.96 -0.11
C ALA A 23 -1.57 6.13 -0.02
N SER A 24 -0.46 6.08 -0.75
CA SER A 24 0.47 7.22 -0.88
C SER A 24 -0.22 8.43 -1.53
N TYR A 25 -1.08 8.21 -2.53
CA TYR A 25 -1.85 9.29 -3.15
C TYR A 25 -2.92 9.86 -2.20
N ALA A 26 -3.54 9.03 -1.37
CA ALA A 26 -4.44 9.52 -0.32
C ALA A 26 -3.71 10.41 0.69
N ALA A 27 -2.46 10.07 1.02
CA ALA A 27 -1.62 10.88 1.88
C ALA A 27 -1.26 12.24 1.24
N VAL A 28 -0.97 12.28 -0.06
CA VAL A 28 -0.74 13.52 -0.79
C VAL A 28 -2.01 14.38 -0.83
N ASP A 29 -3.16 13.79 -1.19
CA ASP A 29 -4.45 14.51 -1.20
C ASP A 29 -4.80 15.05 0.22
N TYR A 30 -4.41 14.35 1.28
CA TYR A 30 -4.57 14.82 2.66
C TYR A 30 -3.68 16.04 2.94
N LEU A 31 -2.41 15.98 2.57
CA LEU A 31 -1.48 17.10 2.74
C LEU A 31 -1.95 18.35 1.98
N GLU A 32 -2.48 18.19 0.76
CA GLU A 32 -3.07 19.31 0.01
C GLU A 32 -4.23 19.96 0.78
N LYS A 33 -5.11 19.14 1.40
CA LYS A 33 -6.25 19.65 2.19
C LYS A 33 -5.83 20.42 3.44
N VAL A 34 -4.77 19.99 4.11
CA VAL A 34 -4.31 20.59 5.36
C VAL A 34 -3.21 21.62 5.18
N SER A 35 -2.78 21.89 3.95
CA SER A 35 -1.63 22.75 3.62
C SER A 35 -1.73 24.19 4.12
N SER A 36 -2.96 24.70 4.38
CA SER A 36 -3.19 26.03 4.92
C SER A 36 -3.26 26.09 6.45
N ILE A 37 -3.11 24.94 7.13
CA ILE A 37 -3.08 24.88 8.60
C ILE A 37 -1.69 25.31 9.07
N GLU A 38 -1.66 26.16 10.09
CA GLU A 38 -0.41 26.81 10.54
C GLU A 38 0.58 25.81 11.16
N GLN A 39 0.07 24.84 11.93
CA GLN A 39 0.91 23.81 12.57
C GLN A 39 0.56 22.41 12.00
N LEU A 40 1.54 21.78 11.37
CA LEU A 40 1.41 20.44 10.77
C LEU A 40 2.42 19.48 11.40
N HIS A 41 1.92 18.39 11.99
CA HIS A 41 2.70 17.27 12.51
C HIS A 41 2.24 15.97 11.88
N ILE A 42 2.65 15.72 10.64
CA ILE A 42 2.19 14.58 9.83
C ILE A 42 3.33 13.57 9.66
N HIS A 43 3.09 12.33 10.06
CA HIS A 43 4.00 11.20 9.88
C HIS A 43 3.33 10.14 9.01
N ILE A 44 3.89 9.88 7.85
CA ILE A 44 3.48 8.82 6.93
C ILE A 44 4.66 7.87 6.79
N ARG A 45 4.45 6.60 7.11
CA ARG A 45 5.47 5.57 7.01
C ARG A 45 4.95 4.37 6.24
N GLU A 46 5.79 3.79 5.41
CA GLU A 46 5.52 2.53 4.73
C GLU A 46 6.15 1.37 5.49
N GLY A 47 5.48 0.21 5.49
CA GLY A 47 6.00 -1.02 6.12
C GLY A 47 4.99 -2.17 6.09
N GLY A 48 5.41 -3.32 6.60
CA GLY A 48 4.60 -4.53 6.68
C GLY A 48 3.51 -4.47 7.76
N SER A 49 2.57 -5.41 7.72
CA SER A 49 1.38 -5.40 8.58
C SER A 49 1.72 -5.55 10.07
N MET A 50 2.69 -6.40 10.42
CA MET A 50 3.08 -6.58 11.81
C MET A 50 3.81 -5.35 12.37
N GLU A 51 4.66 -4.71 11.57
CA GLU A 51 5.29 -3.44 11.94
C GLU A 51 4.23 -2.34 12.14
N ALA A 52 3.26 -2.27 11.23
CA ALA A 52 2.17 -1.30 11.31
C ALA A 52 1.33 -1.49 12.60
N LEU A 53 1.04 -2.72 12.98
CA LEU A 53 0.36 -3.04 14.24
C LEU A 53 1.19 -2.62 15.46
N ASP A 54 2.49 -2.87 15.46
CA ASP A 54 3.37 -2.45 16.56
C ASP A 54 3.38 -0.92 16.71
N HIS A 55 3.42 -0.18 15.60
CA HIS A 55 3.38 1.28 15.61
C HIS A 55 2.06 1.81 16.22
N VAL A 56 0.91 1.23 15.89
CA VAL A 56 -0.38 1.63 16.47
C VAL A 56 -0.46 1.28 17.96
N LEU A 57 0.02 0.11 18.33
CA LEU A 57 -0.10 -0.39 19.71
C LEU A 57 0.89 0.27 20.69
N ARG A 58 2.11 0.62 20.22
CA ARG A 58 3.22 0.99 21.12
C ARG A 58 3.87 2.34 20.80
N GLN A 59 3.76 2.83 19.56
CA GLN A 59 4.51 4.00 19.12
C GLN A 59 3.63 5.23 18.84
N GLY A 60 2.35 5.18 19.23
CA GLY A 60 1.43 6.30 19.17
C GLY A 60 0.99 6.66 17.74
N TYR A 61 1.05 5.72 16.81
CA TYR A 61 0.40 5.89 15.50
C TYR A 61 -1.12 5.80 15.65
N HIS A 62 -1.83 6.58 14.86
CA HIS A 62 -3.27 6.71 14.96
C HIS A 62 -4.00 5.70 14.09
N LEU A 63 -3.47 5.47 12.90
CA LEU A 63 -4.04 4.63 11.86
C LEU A 63 -2.97 3.71 11.30
N ALA A 64 -3.35 2.50 10.93
CA ALA A 64 -2.53 1.61 10.14
C ALA A 64 -3.37 0.95 9.05
N LEU A 65 -2.88 0.92 7.83
CA LEU A 65 -3.43 0.13 6.74
C LEU A 65 -2.64 -1.17 6.65
N LEU A 66 -3.27 -2.28 7.02
CA LEU A 66 -2.68 -3.60 6.92
C LEU A 66 -2.93 -4.18 5.53
N ARG A 67 -1.99 -5.00 5.05
CA ARG A 67 -2.12 -5.79 3.84
C ARG A 67 -1.73 -7.23 4.12
N TYR A 68 -2.64 -8.16 3.89
CA TYR A 68 -2.41 -9.57 4.13
C TYR A 68 -3.22 -10.45 3.16
N ALA A 69 -2.86 -11.73 3.07
CA ALA A 69 -3.60 -12.69 2.29
C ALA A 69 -4.99 -12.95 2.89
N VAL A 70 -6.03 -13.09 2.05
CA VAL A 70 -7.41 -13.30 2.52
C VAL A 70 -7.52 -14.51 3.45
N GLU A 71 -6.66 -15.50 3.26
CA GLU A 71 -6.57 -16.71 4.09
C GLU A 71 -6.18 -16.41 5.55
N ASP A 72 -5.51 -15.29 5.79
CA ASP A 72 -5.05 -14.86 7.13
C ASP A 72 -6.05 -13.92 7.83
N ASP A 73 -7.21 -13.66 7.23
CA ASP A 73 -8.20 -12.69 7.73
C ASP A 73 -8.67 -13.02 9.16
N GLU A 74 -8.91 -14.29 9.47
CA GLU A 74 -9.31 -14.72 10.80
C GLU A 74 -8.20 -14.45 11.84
N HIS A 75 -6.94 -14.72 11.48
CA HIS A 75 -5.80 -14.46 12.34
C HIS A 75 -5.70 -12.97 12.70
N TYR A 76 -5.73 -12.08 11.70
CA TYR A 76 -5.65 -10.64 11.92
C TYR A 76 -6.86 -10.09 12.68
N THR A 77 -8.06 -10.63 12.39
CA THR A 77 -9.30 -10.26 13.09
C THR A 77 -9.19 -10.58 14.59
N HIS A 78 -8.78 -11.81 14.93
CA HIS A 78 -8.58 -12.19 16.31
C HIS A 78 -7.45 -11.40 17.00
N TYR A 79 -6.35 -11.17 16.30
CA TYR A 79 -5.21 -10.41 16.82
C TYR A 79 -5.62 -8.97 17.19
N CYS A 80 -6.35 -8.29 16.30
CA CYS A 80 -6.82 -6.92 16.51
C CYS A 80 -7.88 -6.83 17.60
N ALA A 81 -8.88 -7.72 17.58
CA ALA A 81 -9.96 -7.73 18.58
C ALA A 81 -9.42 -7.88 20.01
N ARG A 82 -8.45 -8.78 20.23
CA ARG A 82 -7.82 -9.00 21.53
C ARG A 82 -7.05 -7.78 22.06
N ARG A 83 -6.72 -6.83 21.19
CA ARG A 83 -5.94 -5.63 21.53
C ARG A 83 -6.76 -4.35 21.50
N GLY A 84 -8.08 -4.45 21.37
CA GLY A 84 -8.98 -3.30 21.35
C GLY A 84 -8.78 -2.44 20.10
N LEU A 85 -8.51 -3.08 18.96
CA LEU A 85 -8.39 -2.41 17.66
C LEU A 85 -9.64 -2.68 16.84
N LYS A 86 -10.15 -1.64 16.19
CA LYS A 86 -11.16 -1.74 15.12
C LYS A 86 -10.52 -2.03 13.80
N MET A 87 -11.26 -2.74 12.95
CA MET A 87 -10.87 -3.05 11.57
C MET A 87 -11.96 -2.56 10.61
N GLU A 88 -11.54 -1.87 9.56
CA GLU A 88 -12.41 -1.37 8.50
C GLU A 88 -11.89 -1.82 7.14
N PRO A 89 -12.64 -2.64 6.38
CA PRO A 89 -12.20 -3.10 5.06
C PRO A 89 -12.07 -1.94 4.08
N ILE A 90 -10.96 -1.89 3.36
CA ILE A 90 -10.71 -0.87 2.32
C ILE A 90 -10.83 -1.49 0.93
N MET A 91 -10.16 -2.61 0.68
CA MET A 91 -10.12 -3.22 -0.65
C MET A 91 -9.70 -4.68 -0.60
N ASP A 92 -10.38 -5.52 -1.39
CA ASP A 92 -9.93 -6.85 -1.78
C ASP A 92 -9.39 -6.79 -3.21
N PHE A 93 -8.24 -7.44 -3.47
CA PHE A 93 -7.63 -7.42 -4.79
C PHE A 93 -6.77 -8.66 -5.05
N GLU A 94 -6.39 -8.85 -6.31
CA GLU A 94 -5.34 -9.76 -6.73
C GLU A 94 -4.16 -8.92 -7.24
N TYR A 95 -2.94 -9.39 -6.98
CA TYR A 95 -1.76 -8.74 -7.55
C TYR A 95 -1.80 -8.80 -9.07
N SER A 96 -1.35 -7.73 -9.69
CA SER A 96 -1.20 -7.60 -11.12
C SER A 96 0.27 -7.38 -11.48
N LEU A 97 0.65 -7.78 -12.67
CA LEU A 97 1.99 -7.55 -13.19
C LEU A 97 2.09 -6.09 -13.66
N LEU A 98 2.97 -5.33 -13.02
CA LEU A 98 3.30 -3.95 -13.38
C LEU A 98 4.56 -3.94 -14.24
N THR A 99 4.49 -3.33 -15.42
CA THR A 99 5.60 -3.28 -16.37
C THR A 99 5.54 -2.02 -17.24
N ASN A 100 6.59 -1.78 -18.01
CA ASN A 100 6.62 -0.73 -19.01
C ASN A 100 5.51 -0.91 -20.04
N ARG A 101 4.80 0.17 -20.38
CA ARG A 101 3.66 0.16 -21.34
C ARG A 101 4.06 -0.33 -22.73
N ASP A 102 5.28 -0.05 -23.17
CA ASP A 102 5.81 -0.43 -24.48
C ASP A 102 6.67 -1.70 -24.44
N GLY A 103 6.81 -2.28 -23.24
CA GLY A 103 7.60 -3.49 -23.04
C GLY A 103 6.92 -4.76 -23.55
N PRO A 104 7.68 -5.85 -23.69
CA PRO A 104 7.16 -7.12 -24.21
C PRO A 104 6.07 -7.74 -23.31
N LEU A 105 6.10 -7.46 -22.02
CA LEU A 105 5.10 -7.95 -21.05
C LEU A 105 3.78 -7.17 -21.10
N ALA A 106 3.77 -5.97 -21.68
CA ALA A 106 2.56 -5.13 -21.72
C ALA A 106 1.39 -5.77 -22.48
N ARG A 107 1.69 -6.66 -23.42
CA ARG A 107 0.68 -7.32 -24.30
C ARG A 107 0.71 -8.84 -24.21
N LYS A 108 1.70 -9.40 -23.49
CA LYS A 108 1.85 -10.86 -23.36
C LYS A 108 0.88 -11.40 -22.32
N GLU A 109 0.14 -12.46 -22.65
CA GLU A 109 -0.60 -13.27 -21.69
C GLU A 109 0.37 -14.26 -21.04
N ILE A 110 0.45 -14.21 -19.71
CA ILE A 110 1.27 -15.12 -18.91
C ILE A 110 0.38 -16.24 -18.41
N ARG A 111 0.60 -17.45 -18.93
CA ARG A 111 -0.16 -18.66 -18.57
C ARG A 111 0.56 -19.49 -17.52
N ASP A 112 1.88 -19.42 -17.51
CA ASP A 112 2.75 -20.09 -16.55
C ASP A 112 3.77 -19.08 -16.03
N LEU A 113 3.98 -19.07 -14.71
CA LEU A 113 4.86 -18.11 -14.06
C LEU A 113 6.33 -18.31 -14.46
N SER A 114 6.74 -19.51 -14.88
CA SER A 114 8.09 -19.78 -15.42
C SER A 114 8.40 -18.96 -16.69
N GLU A 115 7.37 -18.48 -17.40
CA GLU A 115 7.57 -17.57 -18.53
C GLU A 115 8.18 -16.23 -18.13
N LEU A 116 8.13 -15.88 -16.83
CA LEU A 116 8.73 -14.67 -16.28
C LEU A 116 10.22 -14.83 -15.95
N ASP A 117 10.77 -16.05 -15.89
CA ASP A 117 12.16 -16.30 -15.47
C ASP A 117 13.22 -15.57 -16.30
N LYS A 118 12.93 -15.28 -17.56
CA LYS A 118 13.82 -14.52 -18.45
C LYS A 118 13.77 -13.01 -18.26
N TYR A 119 12.76 -12.50 -17.54
CA TYR A 119 12.56 -11.09 -17.25
C TYR A 119 13.16 -10.74 -15.89
N MET A 120 13.35 -9.46 -15.62
CA MET A 120 13.89 -9.01 -14.35
C MET A 120 12.75 -8.66 -13.38
N GLU A 121 12.68 -9.35 -12.27
CA GLU A 121 11.75 -9.05 -11.20
C GLU A 121 12.31 -7.99 -10.25
N ILE A 122 11.47 -6.98 -9.95
CA ILE A 122 11.76 -5.97 -8.94
C ILE A 122 10.94 -6.30 -7.70
N LEU A 123 11.61 -6.41 -6.57
CA LEU A 123 11.02 -6.68 -5.26
C LEU A 123 11.26 -5.49 -4.33
N HIS A 124 10.37 -5.32 -3.35
CA HIS A 124 10.67 -4.48 -2.19
C HIS A 124 11.78 -5.11 -1.36
N ASP A 125 12.62 -4.30 -0.75
CA ASP A 125 13.78 -4.76 0.03
C ASP A 125 13.36 -5.47 1.32
N ASP A 126 12.20 -5.10 1.88
CA ASP A 126 11.56 -5.73 3.04
C ASP A 126 10.70 -6.95 2.67
N PHE A 127 10.73 -7.37 1.40
CA PHE A 127 10.02 -8.57 0.95
C PHE A 127 10.66 -9.82 1.55
N GLN A 128 9.88 -10.57 2.33
CA GLN A 128 10.28 -11.84 2.92
C GLN A 128 9.73 -13.01 2.11
N LEU A 129 10.58 -14.00 1.85
CA LEU A 129 10.17 -15.22 1.17
C LEU A 129 9.21 -16.03 2.05
N PRO A 130 8.24 -16.75 1.46
CA PRO A 130 7.38 -17.67 2.19
C PRO A 130 8.21 -18.70 2.96
N GLY A 131 7.99 -18.79 4.28
CA GLY A 131 8.70 -19.72 5.16
C GLY A 131 9.81 -19.10 6.00
N GLU A 132 10.13 -17.83 5.81
CA GLU A 132 10.91 -17.05 6.77
C GLU A 132 9.97 -16.47 7.83
N ASP A 133 10.37 -16.55 9.09
CA ASP A 133 9.52 -16.20 10.24
C ASP A 133 8.93 -14.78 10.11
N GLY A 134 7.63 -14.69 9.99
CA GLY A 134 6.86 -13.44 10.05
C GLY A 134 6.47 -12.79 8.73
N GLY A 135 6.64 -13.44 7.58
CA GLY A 135 6.15 -12.91 6.30
C GLY A 135 4.62 -12.82 6.25
N ASP A 136 4.08 -11.79 5.58
CA ASP A 136 2.63 -11.50 5.42
C ASP A 136 1.86 -12.55 4.58
N GLY A 137 2.29 -13.79 4.55
CA GLY A 137 1.63 -14.90 3.85
C GLY A 137 1.66 -14.81 2.32
N ILE A 138 2.41 -13.87 1.76
CA ILE A 138 2.49 -13.65 0.32
C ILE A 138 3.20 -14.83 -0.35
N ARG A 139 2.44 -15.62 -1.12
CA ARG A 139 2.91 -16.81 -1.82
C ARG A 139 2.85 -16.58 -3.33
N TRP A 140 3.82 -15.90 -3.89
CA TRP A 140 3.96 -15.86 -5.33
C TRP A 140 5.27 -16.47 -5.82
N HIS A 141 5.33 -16.74 -7.11
CA HIS A 141 6.56 -17.14 -7.75
C HIS A 141 7.56 -15.98 -7.68
N VAL A 142 8.72 -16.25 -7.10
CA VAL A 142 9.86 -15.34 -7.09
C VAL A 142 10.85 -15.78 -8.14
N ASN A 143 11.28 -14.86 -8.99
CA ASN A 143 12.29 -15.16 -10.01
C ASN A 143 13.66 -15.37 -9.36
N ASP A 144 14.06 -16.61 -9.19
CA ASP A 144 15.34 -16.96 -8.56
C ASP A 144 16.57 -16.56 -9.37
N ARG A 145 16.42 -16.28 -10.66
CA ARG A 145 17.54 -16.01 -11.58
C ARG A 145 17.81 -14.51 -11.78
N ARG A 146 16.76 -13.71 -11.84
CA ARG A 146 16.86 -12.30 -12.25
C ARG A 146 15.99 -11.42 -11.37
N ARG A 147 16.41 -11.15 -10.16
CA ARG A 147 15.70 -10.31 -9.19
C ARG A 147 16.55 -9.17 -8.67
N VAL A 148 15.93 -8.07 -8.37
CA VAL A 148 16.56 -6.88 -7.81
C VAL A 148 15.69 -6.38 -6.66
N HIS A 149 16.28 -6.24 -5.49
CA HIS A 149 15.64 -5.68 -4.30
C HIS A 149 15.85 -4.17 -4.27
N VAL A 150 14.78 -3.42 -4.11
CA VAL A 150 14.81 -1.95 -4.09
C VAL A 150 13.83 -1.45 -3.03
N SER A 151 14.34 -0.74 -2.04
CA SER A 151 13.56 -0.22 -0.93
C SER A 151 12.71 1.01 -1.31
N GLU A 152 13.14 1.78 -2.29
CA GLU A 152 12.59 3.09 -2.62
C GLU A 152 11.73 3.03 -3.89
N ARG A 153 10.47 3.48 -3.77
CA ARG A 153 9.43 3.36 -4.80
C ARG A 153 9.76 4.13 -6.08
N CYS A 154 10.30 5.34 -5.98
CA CYS A 154 10.63 6.12 -7.17
C CYS A 154 11.70 5.42 -8.01
N SER A 155 12.65 4.75 -7.37
CA SER A 155 13.66 3.92 -8.05
C SER A 155 13.03 2.72 -8.72
N GLN A 156 12.08 2.03 -8.07
CA GLN A 156 11.35 0.91 -8.68
C GLN A 156 10.64 1.34 -9.97
N PHE A 157 9.89 2.44 -9.93
CA PHE A 157 9.16 2.94 -11.10
C PHE A 157 10.11 3.46 -12.18
N SER A 158 11.21 4.09 -11.82
CA SER A 158 12.24 4.54 -12.76
C SER A 158 12.92 3.36 -13.47
N ILE A 159 13.17 2.26 -12.75
CA ILE A 159 13.70 1.03 -13.35
C ILE A 159 12.68 0.45 -14.34
N LEU A 160 11.42 0.29 -13.94
CA LEU A 160 10.36 -0.20 -14.85
C LEU A 160 10.21 0.66 -16.10
N GLN A 161 10.29 1.99 -15.95
CA GLN A 161 10.19 2.92 -17.06
C GLN A 161 11.35 2.78 -18.05
N ARG A 162 12.57 2.59 -17.57
CA ARG A 162 13.80 2.54 -18.36
C ARG A 162 14.20 1.16 -18.85
N MET A 163 13.65 0.11 -18.21
CA MET A 163 13.95 -1.29 -18.51
C MET A 163 12.68 -2.04 -18.94
N PRO A 164 12.34 -2.05 -20.22
CA PRO A 164 11.09 -2.62 -20.72
C PRO A 164 10.93 -4.13 -20.46
N THR A 165 12.01 -4.81 -20.10
CA THR A 165 12.02 -6.24 -19.73
C THR A 165 11.93 -6.47 -18.22
N ALA A 166 11.71 -5.42 -17.42
CA ALA A 166 11.50 -5.55 -15.99
C ALA A 166 9.99 -5.58 -15.65
N TYR A 167 9.68 -6.21 -14.54
CA TYR A 167 8.34 -6.25 -13.98
C TYR A 167 8.38 -6.25 -12.44
N MET A 168 7.26 -5.94 -11.83
CA MET A 168 7.00 -6.20 -10.41
C MET A 168 5.53 -6.58 -10.21
N TRP A 169 5.23 -7.22 -9.07
CA TRP A 169 3.86 -7.42 -8.64
C TRP A 169 3.35 -6.20 -7.91
N ALA A 170 2.21 -5.71 -8.33
CA ALA A 170 1.62 -4.51 -7.75
C ALA A 170 0.13 -4.70 -7.41
N SER A 171 -0.29 -4.06 -6.32
CA SER A 171 -1.70 -3.86 -6.02
C SER A 171 -2.33 -2.91 -7.06
N PRO A 172 -3.67 -2.80 -7.12
CA PRO A 172 -4.34 -1.83 -7.98
C PRO A 172 -3.79 -0.42 -7.78
N MET A 173 -3.61 0.30 -8.88
CA MET A 173 -2.98 1.63 -8.89
C MET A 173 -3.91 2.69 -9.49
N PRO A 174 -3.86 3.95 -9.03
CA PRO A 174 -4.51 5.06 -9.70
C PRO A 174 -4.02 5.21 -11.14
N LYS A 175 -4.96 5.44 -12.08
CA LYS A 175 -4.63 5.59 -13.51
C LYS A 175 -3.58 6.67 -13.75
N ARG A 176 -3.68 7.79 -13.02
CA ARG A 176 -2.70 8.90 -13.11
C ARG A 176 -1.27 8.46 -12.80
N ALA A 177 -1.06 7.51 -11.88
CA ALA A 177 0.27 7.00 -11.58
C ALA A 177 0.82 6.15 -12.72
N LEU A 178 -0.02 5.29 -13.32
CA LEU A 178 0.36 4.49 -14.49
C LEU A 178 0.75 5.38 -15.68
N GLU A 179 0.01 6.46 -15.91
CA GLU A 179 0.28 7.43 -16.97
C GLU A 179 1.58 8.20 -16.73
N GLN A 180 1.78 8.70 -15.50
CA GLN A 180 2.96 9.47 -15.10
C GLN A 180 4.26 8.71 -15.33
N TYR A 181 4.29 7.42 -15.00
CA TYR A 181 5.48 6.57 -15.12
C TYR A 181 5.52 5.73 -16.40
N HIS A 182 4.57 5.93 -17.31
CA HIS A 182 4.46 5.17 -18.56
C HIS A 182 4.39 3.66 -18.35
N LEU A 183 3.63 3.25 -17.34
CA LEU A 183 3.46 1.87 -16.92
C LEU A 183 2.08 1.33 -17.25
N VAL A 184 1.94 0.02 -17.18
CA VAL A 184 0.67 -0.68 -17.34
C VAL A 184 0.55 -1.81 -16.32
N LEU A 185 -0.64 -1.96 -15.73
CA LEU A 185 -1.02 -3.12 -14.93
C LEU A 185 -1.64 -4.18 -15.84
N ARG A 186 -1.17 -5.42 -15.70
CA ARG A 186 -1.66 -6.57 -16.44
C ARG A 186 -2.13 -7.64 -15.47
N LYS A 187 -3.37 -8.08 -15.61
CA LYS A 187 -3.84 -9.28 -14.91
C LYS A 187 -3.00 -10.48 -15.35
N CYS A 188 -2.62 -11.30 -14.39
CA CYS A 188 -1.86 -12.51 -14.63
C CYS A 188 -2.68 -13.71 -14.13
N PRO A 189 -3.36 -14.47 -15.02
CA PRO A 189 -4.17 -15.61 -14.62
C PRO A 189 -3.41 -16.72 -13.88
N ALA A 190 -2.09 -16.75 -14.04
CA ALA A 190 -1.22 -17.69 -13.32
C ALA A 190 -0.98 -17.28 -11.86
N GLN A 191 -1.23 -16.00 -11.50
CA GLN A 191 -1.12 -15.48 -10.13
C GLN A 191 -2.51 -15.13 -9.60
N ARG A 192 -2.99 -15.88 -8.61
CA ARG A 192 -4.37 -15.78 -8.09
C ARG A 192 -4.45 -15.53 -6.59
N GLN A 193 -3.35 -15.13 -5.97
CA GLN A 193 -3.39 -14.82 -4.55
C GLN A 193 -4.28 -13.60 -4.30
N ARG A 194 -5.30 -13.81 -3.48
CA ARG A 194 -6.22 -12.75 -3.06
C ARG A 194 -5.66 -12.07 -1.82
N MET A 195 -5.61 -10.76 -1.87
CA MET A 195 -5.12 -9.89 -0.82
C MET A 195 -6.25 -9.01 -0.30
N LYS A 196 -6.09 -8.58 0.93
CA LYS A 196 -7.00 -7.65 1.58
C LYS A 196 -6.21 -6.47 2.16
N ASP A 197 -6.70 -5.25 1.92
CA ASP A 197 -6.26 -4.05 2.62
C ASP A 197 -7.33 -3.66 3.65
N VAL A 198 -6.91 -3.51 4.90
CA VAL A 198 -7.81 -3.23 6.03
C VAL A 198 -7.22 -2.11 6.88
N LEU A 199 -8.01 -1.06 7.11
CA LEU A 199 -7.64 0.01 8.02
C LEU A 199 -7.84 -0.46 9.46
N VAL A 200 -6.86 -0.18 10.31
CA VAL A 200 -6.86 -0.54 11.74
C VAL A 200 -6.58 0.69 12.58
N TYR A 201 -7.32 0.85 13.66
CA TYR A 201 -7.16 1.92 14.63
C TYR A 201 -7.67 1.53 16.01
N PRO A 202 -7.19 2.19 17.11
CA PRO A 202 -7.67 1.92 18.44
C PRO A 202 -9.17 2.19 18.60
N ASP A 203 -9.89 1.28 19.27
CA ASP A 203 -11.31 1.44 19.59
C ASP A 203 -11.48 2.46 20.73
N ARG A 204 -11.38 3.75 20.38
CA ARG A 204 -11.53 4.89 21.31
C ARG A 204 -12.83 5.66 21.11
N GLY A 205 -13.82 5.03 20.50
CA GLY A 205 -15.08 5.67 20.10
C GLY A 205 -15.06 6.15 18.65
N THR A 206 -14.91 7.45 18.42
CA THR A 206 -14.91 8.07 17.07
C THR A 206 -13.49 8.48 16.67
N LEU A 207 -13.23 8.40 15.37
CA LEU A 207 -12.01 8.97 14.79
C LEU A 207 -12.02 10.49 14.91
N ARG A 208 -10.85 11.08 15.11
CA ARG A 208 -10.67 12.54 15.11
C ARG A 208 -10.95 13.10 13.70
N PRO A 209 -11.30 14.39 13.56
CA PRO A 209 -11.61 14.99 12.26
C PRO A 209 -10.52 14.79 11.21
N GLU A 210 -9.25 14.88 11.60
CA GLU A 210 -8.08 14.68 10.76
C GLU A 210 -8.00 13.23 10.26
N GLU A 211 -8.24 12.28 11.16
CA GLU A 211 -8.28 10.84 10.86
C GLU A 211 -9.43 10.52 9.91
N GLN A 212 -10.64 11.05 10.17
CA GLN A 212 -11.81 10.88 9.31
C GLN A 212 -11.53 11.42 7.89
N THR A 213 -10.90 12.58 7.80
CA THR A 213 -10.53 13.18 6.51
C THR A 213 -9.58 12.28 5.74
N PHE A 214 -8.55 11.75 6.39
CA PHE A 214 -7.62 10.82 5.75
C PHE A 214 -8.33 9.54 5.28
N VAL A 215 -9.18 8.94 6.12
CA VAL A 215 -9.93 7.71 5.80
C VAL A 215 -10.84 7.93 4.58
N GLN A 216 -11.54 9.06 4.51
CA GLN A 216 -12.37 9.39 3.34
C GLN A 216 -11.54 9.48 2.04
N LEU A 217 -10.34 10.08 2.11
CA LEU A 217 -9.43 10.18 0.98
C LEU A 217 -8.86 8.81 0.60
N LEU A 218 -8.57 7.96 1.58
CA LEU A 218 -8.12 6.58 1.35
C LEU A 218 -9.17 5.78 0.58
N HIS A 219 -10.44 5.81 0.99
CA HIS A 219 -11.53 5.17 0.27
C HIS A 219 -11.71 5.75 -1.15
N LYS A 220 -11.63 7.08 -1.29
CA LYS A 220 -11.70 7.73 -2.59
C LYS A 220 -10.59 7.24 -3.52
N GLN A 221 -9.34 7.20 -3.05
CA GLN A 221 -8.22 6.74 -3.88
C GLN A 221 -8.30 5.25 -4.18
N ALA A 222 -8.75 4.41 -3.25
CA ALA A 222 -9.01 2.98 -3.50
C ALA A 222 -10.04 2.78 -4.62
N ALA A 223 -11.12 3.58 -4.62
CA ALA A 223 -12.16 3.53 -5.66
C ALA A 223 -11.67 3.97 -7.06
N LEU A 224 -10.61 4.79 -7.13
CA LEU A 224 -10.02 5.27 -8.39
C LEU A 224 -8.96 4.33 -8.97
N THR A 225 -8.70 3.18 -8.36
CA THR A 225 -7.69 2.23 -8.85
C THR A 225 -8.17 1.47 -10.08
N VAL A 226 -7.24 1.20 -10.97
CA VAL A 226 -7.44 0.29 -12.11
C VAL A 226 -7.25 -1.14 -11.63
N LYS A 227 -8.25 -1.98 -11.89
CA LYS A 227 -8.27 -3.41 -11.54
C LYS A 227 -7.83 -4.29 -12.71
#